data_c99db91cb7fc2a38f0d73d062f539c46
#
_entry.id   c99db91cb7fc2a38f0d73d062f539c46
#
_cell.length_a   1.000
_cell.length_b   1.000
_cell.length_c   1.000
_cell.angle_alpha   90.00
_cell.angle_beta   90.00
_cell.angle_gamma   90.00
#
_symmetry.space_group_name_H-M   'P 1'
#
loop_
_entity.id
_entity.type
_entity.pdbx_description
1 polymer ?
#
loop_
_entity_poly.entity_id
_entity_poly.type
_entity_poly.pdbx_seq_one_letter_code
_entity_poly.pdbx_strand_id
1 'polypeptide(L)'
;MARAREAAGLAVALTFEPHPVAVLAPARAPLMLQTLHDRLASLAGLGIDVTVVQRFTRAFAALDPEAFVRDFLLRHLELAHVVVGYNVNFGRDRAGTSETLRALGARLGFGVEVVGPVAAGDGEQVSSTRLRTLLQAGDMPRARALLGRPYALRGRVVVGDRRGRTLGFPTANLHLRAGLLLPPDGVYAVGVEVDGRAHEGVLNIGVRPTFAGRRRTIEVHLLDFSGDLYRRWLVVKLIARLRGEEAFSGPEALRVAIARDVERARRVLGGGS
;
A
#
# COMPACT_ATOMS: atom_id res chain seq x y z
N MET A 1 19.00 -4.20 3.29
CA MET A 1 19.36 -2.85 3.79
C MET A 1 20.62 -2.86 4.64
N ALA A 2 20.71 -3.65 5.71
CA ALA A 2 21.97 -3.79 6.45
C ALA A 2 23.17 -4.06 5.52
N ARG A 3 23.02 -5.01 4.62
CA ARG A 3 24.06 -5.39 3.63
C ARG A 3 24.49 -4.27 2.70
N ALA A 4 23.57 -3.37 2.29
CA ALA A 4 23.95 -2.23 1.46
C ALA A 4 24.78 -1.20 2.24
N ARG A 5 24.51 -1.01 3.53
CA ARG A 5 25.30 -0.13 4.41
C ARG A 5 26.68 -0.67 4.73
N GLU A 6 26.77 -1.98 4.97
CA GLU A 6 28.06 -2.63 5.24
C GLU A 6 29.03 -2.50 4.05
N ALA A 7 28.47 -2.48 2.82
CA ALA A 7 29.28 -2.41 1.60
C ALA A 7 29.68 -0.98 1.18
N ALA A 8 28.85 0.06 1.44
CA ALA A 8 28.99 1.36 0.75
C ALA A 8 28.64 2.60 1.58
N GLY A 9 28.31 2.49 2.83
CA GLY A 9 28.02 3.64 3.71
C GLY A 9 26.59 4.20 3.64
N LEU A 10 25.97 4.42 2.46
CA LEU A 10 24.61 4.89 2.31
C LEU A 10 23.71 3.81 1.69
N ALA A 11 22.54 3.58 2.33
CA ALA A 11 21.49 2.72 1.77
C ALA A 11 20.57 3.54 0.87
N VAL A 12 20.64 3.30 -0.44
CA VAL A 12 19.85 3.99 -1.45
C VAL A 12 18.80 3.05 -2.01
N ALA A 13 17.53 3.45 -2.03
CA ALA A 13 16.46 2.73 -2.73
C ALA A 13 16.12 3.42 -4.05
N LEU A 14 16.14 2.66 -5.14
CA LEU A 14 15.64 3.12 -6.43
C LEU A 14 14.19 2.65 -6.60
N THR A 15 13.29 3.56 -6.85
CA THR A 15 11.89 3.24 -7.17
C THR A 15 11.39 4.05 -8.37
N PHE A 16 10.30 3.59 -8.97
CA PHE A 16 9.75 4.16 -10.19
C PHE A 16 8.37 4.78 -9.95
N GLU A 17 8.13 5.93 -10.57
CA GLU A 17 6.82 6.56 -10.62
C GLU A 17 6.61 7.20 -12.01
N PRO A 18 5.51 6.90 -12.75
CA PRO A 18 4.51 5.90 -12.42
C PRO A 18 5.04 4.45 -12.47
N HIS A 19 4.20 3.49 -12.04
CA HIS A 19 4.54 2.05 -12.11
C HIS A 19 4.89 1.64 -13.54
N PRO A 20 5.98 0.88 -13.79
CA PRO A 20 6.42 0.52 -15.14
C PRO A 20 5.33 -0.06 -16.03
N VAL A 21 4.49 -0.96 -15.51
CA VAL A 21 3.39 -1.54 -16.26
C VAL A 21 2.33 -0.50 -16.65
N ALA A 22 2.13 0.56 -15.85
CA ALA A 22 1.19 1.62 -16.18
C ALA A 22 1.64 2.46 -17.40
N VAL A 23 2.94 2.46 -17.72
CA VAL A 23 3.50 3.14 -18.89
C VAL A 23 3.58 2.21 -20.10
N LEU A 24 3.99 0.96 -19.89
CA LEU A 24 4.26 0.01 -20.98
C LEU A 24 3.00 -0.72 -21.44
N ALA A 25 2.10 -1.06 -20.53
CA ALA A 25 0.87 -1.79 -20.77
C ALA A 25 -0.26 -1.27 -19.86
N PRO A 26 -0.81 -0.06 -20.08
CA PRO A 26 -1.77 0.59 -19.18
C PRO A 26 -2.99 -0.28 -18.84
N ALA A 27 -3.49 -1.03 -19.82
CA ALA A 27 -4.64 -1.94 -19.63
C ALA A 27 -4.34 -3.12 -18.67
N ARG A 28 -3.08 -3.41 -18.40
CA ARG A 28 -2.62 -4.48 -17.49
C ARG A 28 -2.03 -3.91 -16.19
N ALA A 29 -2.11 -2.61 -15.99
CA ALA A 29 -1.55 -1.96 -14.80
C ALA A 29 -2.22 -2.52 -13.52
N PRO A 30 -1.45 -3.05 -12.58
CA PRO A 30 -2.02 -3.53 -11.33
C PRO A 30 -2.48 -2.36 -10.47
N LEU A 31 -3.54 -2.55 -9.69
CA LEU A 31 -3.88 -1.62 -8.63
C LEU A 31 -2.72 -1.51 -7.64
N MET A 32 -2.41 -0.30 -7.21
CA MET A 32 -1.29 -0.01 -6.34
C MET A 32 -1.60 -0.42 -4.90
N LEU A 33 -0.63 -1.02 -4.23
CA LEU A 33 -0.71 -1.40 -2.81
C LEU A 33 -0.45 -0.20 -1.89
N GLN A 34 0.24 0.82 -2.38
CA GLN A 34 0.62 2.01 -1.63
C GLN A 34 0.64 3.22 -2.57
N THR A 35 0.40 4.41 -2.03
CA THR A 35 0.75 5.66 -2.73
C THR A 35 2.27 5.84 -2.77
N LEU A 36 2.77 6.74 -3.62
CA LEU A 36 4.20 7.10 -3.58
C LEU A 36 4.60 7.63 -2.19
N HIS A 37 3.78 8.49 -1.60
CA HIS A 37 4.03 9.03 -0.25
C HIS A 37 4.19 7.90 0.80
N ASP A 38 3.27 6.93 0.82
CA ASP A 38 3.31 5.83 1.78
C ASP A 38 4.50 4.89 1.52
N ARG A 39 4.89 4.72 0.25
CA ARG A 39 6.08 3.96 -0.14
C ARG A 39 7.35 4.62 0.38
N LEU A 40 7.48 5.93 0.20
CA LEU A 40 8.63 6.71 0.71
C LEU A 40 8.70 6.64 2.24
N ALA A 41 7.58 6.82 2.93
CA ALA A 41 7.51 6.69 4.39
C ALA A 41 7.90 5.27 4.86
N SER A 42 7.45 4.23 4.14
CA SER A 42 7.82 2.84 4.45
C SER A 42 9.31 2.58 4.26
N LEU A 43 9.92 3.10 3.19
CA LEU A 43 11.35 2.96 2.94
C LEU A 43 12.18 3.69 4.00
N ALA A 44 11.80 4.91 4.36
CA ALA A 44 12.43 5.67 5.44
C ALA A 44 12.34 4.93 6.78
N GLY A 45 11.15 4.42 7.14
CA GLY A 45 10.94 3.62 8.36
C GLY A 45 11.73 2.31 8.40
N LEU A 46 12.16 1.81 7.26
CA LEU A 46 13.06 0.67 7.14
C LEU A 46 14.55 1.07 7.17
N GLY A 47 14.88 2.34 7.34
CA GLY A 47 16.25 2.83 7.46
C GLY A 47 16.93 3.06 6.11
N ILE A 48 16.21 3.30 5.03
CA ILE A 48 16.77 3.81 3.78
C ILE A 48 17.17 5.28 3.98
N ASP A 49 18.41 5.61 3.65
CA ASP A 49 18.94 6.97 3.81
C ASP A 49 18.47 7.88 2.69
N VAL A 50 18.45 7.38 1.46
CA VAL A 50 18.05 8.12 0.25
C VAL A 50 17.12 7.28 -0.60
N THR A 51 16.00 7.84 -1.03
CA THR A 51 15.14 7.21 -2.03
C THR A 51 15.15 8.01 -3.32
N VAL A 52 15.65 7.39 -4.40
CA VAL A 52 15.60 7.94 -5.74
C VAL A 52 14.30 7.53 -6.41
N VAL A 53 13.46 8.51 -6.71
CA VAL A 53 12.20 8.31 -7.43
C VAL A 53 12.43 8.62 -8.91
N GLN A 54 12.75 7.61 -9.69
CA GLN A 54 12.95 7.77 -11.13
C GLN A 54 11.61 7.84 -11.84
N ARG A 55 11.41 8.90 -12.62
CA ARG A 55 10.26 8.98 -13.54
C ARG A 55 10.38 7.90 -14.60
N PHE A 56 9.45 6.94 -14.57
CA PHE A 56 9.43 5.87 -15.56
C PHE A 56 8.74 6.35 -16.84
N THR A 57 9.45 6.31 -17.95
CA THR A 57 8.99 6.71 -19.29
C THR A 57 9.30 5.62 -20.29
N ARG A 58 8.68 5.68 -21.48
CA ARG A 58 9.03 4.77 -22.59
C ARG A 58 10.48 4.93 -23.01
N ALA A 59 11.02 6.16 -23.01
CA ALA A 59 12.43 6.40 -23.31
C ALA A 59 13.36 5.76 -22.26
N PHE A 60 13.04 5.87 -20.97
CA PHE A 60 13.79 5.22 -19.92
C PHE A 60 13.73 3.68 -20.03
N ALA A 61 12.57 3.13 -20.37
CA ALA A 61 12.38 1.69 -20.57
C ALA A 61 13.13 1.15 -21.81
N ALA A 62 13.47 2.01 -22.76
CA ALA A 62 14.21 1.66 -23.97
C ALA A 62 15.75 1.59 -23.78
N LEU A 63 16.26 1.99 -22.61
CA LEU A 63 17.69 1.83 -22.29
C LEU A 63 18.04 0.35 -22.31
N ASP A 64 19.15 0.00 -22.99
CA ASP A 64 19.66 -1.34 -22.88
C ASP A 64 20.24 -1.60 -21.48
N PRO A 65 20.40 -2.87 -21.05
CA PRO A 65 20.84 -3.18 -19.69
C PRO A 65 22.19 -2.54 -19.31
N GLU A 66 23.15 -2.46 -20.22
CA GLU A 66 24.46 -1.87 -19.93
C GLU A 66 24.37 -0.35 -19.80
N ALA A 67 23.65 0.32 -20.69
CA ALA A 67 23.41 1.77 -20.60
C ALA A 67 22.69 2.13 -19.29
N PHE A 68 21.70 1.34 -18.87
CA PHE A 68 21.04 1.55 -17.57
C PHE A 68 22.03 1.48 -16.41
N VAL A 69 22.91 0.48 -16.39
CA VAL A 69 23.90 0.34 -15.31
C VAL A 69 24.97 1.44 -15.38
N ARG A 70 25.57 1.65 -16.53
CA ARG A 70 26.70 2.58 -16.69
C ARG A 70 26.26 4.04 -16.56
N ASP A 71 25.22 4.42 -17.33
CA ASP A 71 24.86 5.83 -17.49
C ASP A 71 23.88 6.30 -16.41
N PHE A 72 23.11 5.40 -15.79
CA PHE A 72 22.18 5.75 -14.73
C PHE A 72 22.67 5.32 -13.34
N LEU A 73 23.03 4.05 -13.10
CA LEU A 73 23.40 3.63 -11.75
C LEU A 73 24.81 4.12 -11.37
N LEU A 74 25.82 3.88 -12.20
CA LEU A 74 27.19 4.27 -11.87
C LEU A 74 27.40 5.79 -11.95
N ARG A 75 26.97 6.41 -13.06
CA ARG A 75 27.25 7.83 -13.30
C ARG A 75 26.45 8.78 -12.41
N HIS A 76 25.19 8.45 -12.10
CA HIS A 76 24.32 9.35 -11.34
C HIS A 76 24.17 8.96 -9.85
N LEU A 77 24.37 7.70 -9.49
CA LEU A 77 24.20 7.23 -8.12
C LEU A 77 25.52 6.78 -7.47
N GLU A 78 26.64 6.88 -8.18
CA GLU A 78 27.96 6.46 -7.67
C GLU A 78 27.91 5.05 -7.04
N LEU A 79 27.26 4.12 -7.75
CA LEU A 79 26.97 2.77 -7.26
C LEU A 79 28.23 2.01 -6.90
N ALA A 80 28.41 1.64 -5.63
CA ALA A 80 29.49 0.74 -5.18
C ALA A 80 28.99 -0.72 -5.03
N HIS A 81 27.73 -0.90 -4.65
CA HIS A 81 27.14 -2.23 -4.45
C HIS A 81 25.63 -2.19 -4.75
N VAL A 82 25.12 -3.21 -5.44
CA VAL A 82 23.69 -3.37 -5.71
C VAL A 82 23.13 -4.62 -5.07
N VAL A 83 21.98 -4.49 -4.40
CA VAL A 83 21.22 -5.60 -3.83
C VAL A 83 19.92 -5.71 -4.59
N VAL A 84 19.63 -6.87 -5.18
CA VAL A 84 18.43 -7.11 -5.99
C VAL A 84 17.75 -8.42 -5.62
N GLY A 85 16.44 -8.51 -5.87
CA GLY A 85 15.75 -9.80 -5.78
C GLY A 85 16.15 -10.75 -6.93
N TYR A 86 16.06 -12.05 -6.68
CA TYR A 86 16.40 -13.10 -7.67
C TYR A 86 15.63 -12.98 -9.00
N ASN A 87 14.47 -12.36 -9.00
CA ASN A 87 13.59 -12.18 -10.16
C ASN A 87 13.71 -10.78 -10.78
N VAL A 88 14.80 -10.06 -10.51
CA VAL A 88 15.03 -8.73 -11.09
C VAL A 88 15.12 -8.83 -12.62
N ASN A 89 14.42 -7.89 -13.28
CA ASN A 89 14.56 -7.67 -14.72
C ASN A 89 14.61 -6.17 -14.96
N PHE A 90 15.51 -5.76 -15.84
CA PHE A 90 15.73 -4.34 -16.15
C PHE A 90 16.15 -4.14 -17.61
N GLY A 91 16.21 -2.88 -18.04
CA GLY A 91 16.54 -2.50 -19.40
C GLY A 91 15.46 -2.87 -20.43
N ARG A 92 15.75 -2.56 -21.67
CA ARG A 92 14.86 -2.79 -22.82
C ARG A 92 14.46 -4.27 -22.90
N ASP A 93 13.17 -4.48 -23.09
CA ASP A 93 12.54 -5.80 -23.21
C ASP A 93 12.84 -6.75 -22.04
N ARG A 94 13.21 -6.18 -20.87
CA ARG A 94 13.60 -6.94 -19.69
C ARG A 94 14.81 -7.86 -19.89
N ALA A 95 15.68 -7.50 -20.83
CA ALA A 95 16.84 -8.31 -21.21
C ALA A 95 17.91 -8.40 -20.11
N GLY A 96 17.96 -7.44 -19.18
CA GLY A 96 18.85 -7.49 -18.02
C GLY A 96 18.27 -8.37 -16.92
N THR A 97 19.10 -9.26 -16.38
CA THR A 97 18.79 -10.20 -15.29
C THR A 97 19.80 -10.05 -14.14
N SER A 98 19.66 -10.85 -13.09
CA SER A 98 20.66 -10.94 -12.02
C SER A 98 22.04 -11.37 -12.52
N GLU A 99 22.10 -12.28 -13.50
CA GLU A 99 23.33 -12.74 -14.14
C GLU A 99 23.98 -11.60 -14.95
N THR A 100 23.17 -10.84 -15.69
CA THR A 100 23.63 -9.64 -16.40
C THR A 100 24.25 -8.64 -15.44
N LEU A 101 23.61 -8.39 -14.27
CA LEU A 101 24.17 -7.51 -13.24
C LEU A 101 25.51 -8.01 -12.70
N ARG A 102 25.64 -9.31 -12.42
CA ARG A 102 26.90 -9.89 -11.94
C ARG A 102 28.02 -9.74 -12.97
N ALA A 103 27.74 -10.03 -14.25
CA ALA A 103 28.72 -9.86 -15.32
C ALA A 103 29.17 -8.40 -15.48
N LEU A 104 28.19 -7.45 -15.41
CA LEU A 104 28.47 -6.02 -15.45
C LEU A 104 29.24 -5.56 -14.21
N GLY A 105 28.88 -6.06 -13.02
CA GLY A 105 29.57 -5.75 -11.77
C GLY A 105 31.04 -6.15 -11.79
N ALA A 106 31.33 -7.37 -12.23
CA ALA A 106 32.70 -7.85 -12.40
C ALA A 106 33.51 -7.01 -13.39
N ARG A 107 32.87 -6.53 -14.46
CA ARG A 107 33.54 -5.72 -15.51
C ARG A 107 33.70 -4.26 -15.14
N LEU A 108 32.70 -3.68 -14.46
CA LEU A 108 32.63 -2.24 -14.18
C LEU A 108 33.00 -1.87 -12.72
N GLY A 109 33.38 -2.86 -11.91
CA GLY A 109 33.95 -2.65 -10.57
C GLY A 109 32.94 -2.36 -9.45
N PHE A 110 31.72 -2.93 -9.49
CA PHE A 110 30.76 -2.82 -8.40
C PHE A 110 30.30 -4.20 -7.89
N GLY A 111 29.94 -4.27 -6.60
CA GLY A 111 29.45 -5.50 -6.00
C GLY A 111 27.98 -5.79 -6.37
N VAL A 112 27.62 -7.08 -6.46
CA VAL A 112 26.24 -7.52 -6.73
C VAL A 112 25.82 -8.60 -5.76
N GLU A 113 24.76 -8.35 -5.04
CA GLU A 113 24.09 -9.34 -4.18
C GLU A 113 22.70 -9.65 -4.71
N VAL A 114 22.37 -10.93 -4.79
CA VAL A 114 21.04 -11.39 -5.20
C VAL A 114 20.35 -12.06 -4.00
N VAL A 115 19.24 -11.47 -3.57
CA VAL A 115 18.41 -12.01 -2.50
C VAL A 115 17.44 -13.03 -3.08
N GLY A 116 17.44 -14.23 -2.52
CA GLY A 116 16.52 -15.31 -2.89
C GLY A 116 15.06 -15.00 -2.49
N PRO A 117 14.13 -15.90 -2.86
CA PRO A 117 12.74 -15.77 -2.45
C PRO A 117 12.62 -15.82 -0.91
N VAL A 118 11.79 -14.93 -0.35
CA VAL A 118 11.47 -14.90 1.08
C VAL A 118 10.14 -15.61 1.28
N ALA A 119 10.10 -16.59 2.19
CA ALA A 119 8.87 -17.28 2.59
C ALA A 119 8.22 -16.54 3.76
N ALA A 120 6.89 -16.52 3.78
CA ALA A 120 6.09 -16.14 4.94
C ALA A 120 6.05 -17.27 5.98
N GLY A 121 5.47 -17.02 7.14
CA GLY A 121 5.38 -18.03 8.22
C GLY A 121 4.59 -19.31 7.86
N ASP A 122 3.80 -19.28 6.77
CA ASP A 122 3.09 -20.42 6.20
C ASP A 122 3.90 -21.16 5.11
N GLY A 123 5.18 -20.82 4.91
CA GLY A 123 6.06 -21.40 3.91
C GLY A 123 5.89 -20.87 2.49
N GLU A 124 4.86 -20.06 2.24
CA GLU A 124 4.63 -19.52 0.90
C GLU A 124 5.41 -18.24 0.63
N GLN A 125 5.75 -18.03 -0.63
CA GLN A 125 6.54 -16.89 -1.07
C GLN A 125 5.83 -15.55 -0.85
N VAL A 126 6.56 -14.60 -0.24
CA VAL A 126 6.13 -13.19 -0.13
C VAL A 126 6.18 -12.53 -1.50
N SER A 127 5.03 -12.05 -1.98
CA SER A 127 4.95 -11.31 -3.24
C SER A 127 3.80 -10.31 -3.25
N SER A 128 3.94 -9.25 -4.06
CA SER A 128 2.87 -8.28 -4.28
C SER A 128 1.62 -8.91 -4.92
N THR A 129 1.78 -9.94 -5.74
CA THR A 129 0.66 -10.66 -6.35
C THR A 129 -0.16 -11.38 -5.30
N ARG A 130 0.50 -12.15 -4.43
CA ARG A 130 -0.14 -12.84 -3.32
C ARG A 130 -0.86 -11.87 -2.38
N LEU A 131 -0.20 -10.77 -2.03
CA LEU A 131 -0.81 -9.74 -1.19
C LEU A 131 -2.09 -9.17 -1.83
N ARG A 132 -2.10 -8.91 -3.14
CA ARG A 132 -3.31 -8.46 -3.83
C ARG A 132 -4.43 -9.49 -3.74
N THR A 133 -4.12 -10.76 -3.93
CA THR A 133 -5.10 -11.85 -3.81
C THR A 133 -5.74 -11.89 -2.41
N LEU A 134 -4.93 -11.82 -1.35
CA LEU A 134 -5.42 -11.80 0.03
C LEU A 134 -6.30 -10.58 0.32
N LEU A 135 -5.86 -9.39 -0.10
CA LEU A 135 -6.63 -8.17 0.06
C LEU A 135 -7.95 -8.20 -0.71
N GLN A 136 -7.96 -8.74 -1.93
CA GLN A 136 -9.17 -8.91 -2.74
C GLN A 136 -10.13 -9.96 -2.19
N ALA A 137 -9.63 -10.93 -1.46
CA ALA A 137 -10.44 -11.89 -0.71
C ALA A 137 -10.98 -11.32 0.62
N GLY A 138 -10.46 -10.18 1.08
CA GLY A 138 -10.80 -9.60 2.38
C GLY A 138 -10.11 -10.30 3.56
N ASP A 139 -9.08 -11.11 3.31
CA ASP A 139 -8.31 -11.81 4.34
C ASP A 139 -7.24 -10.88 4.96
N MET A 140 -7.70 -10.03 5.85
CA MET A 140 -6.83 -9.05 6.52
C MET A 140 -5.79 -9.69 7.45
N PRO A 141 -6.10 -10.77 8.21
CA PRO A 141 -5.12 -11.43 9.05
C PRO A 141 -3.93 -11.99 8.25
N ARG A 142 -4.18 -12.73 7.17
CA ARG A 142 -3.11 -13.26 6.32
C ARG A 142 -2.36 -12.15 5.57
N ALA A 143 -3.06 -11.11 5.11
CA ALA A 143 -2.42 -9.94 4.51
C ALA A 143 -1.48 -9.25 5.50
N ARG A 144 -1.89 -9.12 6.79
CA ARG A 144 -1.06 -8.58 7.87
C ARG A 144 0.18 -9.46 8.13
N ALA A 145 0.00 -10.78 8.20
CA ALA A 145 1.11 -11.71 8.39
C ALA A 145 2.14 -11.62 7.25
N LEU A 146 1.66 -11.52 6.00
CA LEU A 146 2.52 -11.37 4.82
C LEU A 146 3.26 -10.02 4.78
N LEU A 147 2.62 -8.92 5.23
CA LEU A 147 3.19 -7.57 5.26
C LEU A 147 4.05 -7.28 6.48
N GLY A 148 3.92 -8.07 7.56
CA GLY A 148 4.46 -7.74 8.89
C GLY A 148 3.75 -6.57 9.58
N ARG A 149 2.70 -6.01 8.98
CA ARG A 149 1.90 -4.88 9.49
C ARG A 149 0.51 -4.87 8.85
N PRO A 150 -0.50 -4.20 9.44
CA PRO A 150 -1.80 -4.04 8.78
C PRO A 150 -1.68 -3.33 7.43
N TYR A 151 -2.52 -3.72 6.47
CA TYR A 151 -2.70 -2.96 5.25
C TYR A 151 -3.35 -1.61 5.57
N ALA A 152 -2.81 -0.53 5.05
CA ALA A 152 -3.23 0.81 5.39
C ALA A 152 -3.68 1.60 4.15
N LEU A 153 -4.74 2.39 4.33
CA LEU A 153 -5.27 3.33 3.35
C LEU A 153 -5.08 4.75 3.89
N ARG A 154 -4.41 5.60 3.12
CA ARG A 154 -4.25 7.01 3.45
C ARG A 154 -5.22 7.85 2.63
N GLY A 155 -6.07 8.63 3.32
CA GLY A 155 -7.06 9.48 2.66
C GLY A 155 -7.25 10.82 3.34
N ARG A 156 -7.74 11.79 2.57
CA ARG A 156 -8.13 13.08 3.09
C ARG A 156 -9.62 13.10 3.39
N VAL A 157 -10.00 13.63 4.54
CA VAL A 157 -11.41 13.75 4.90
C VAL A 157 -12.07 14.83 4.05
N VAL A 158 -13.15 14.45 3.39
CA VAL A 158 -13.98 15.32 2.55
C VAL A 158 -15.40 15.43 3.09
N VAL A 159 -16.13 16.44 2.64
CA VAL A 159 -17.54 16.59 2.98
C VAL A 159 -18.34 15.45 2.34
N GLY A 160 -19.15 14.77 3.14
CA GLY A 160 -20.11 13.74 2.73
C GLY A 160 -21.53 14.09 3.12
N ASP A 161 -22.45 13.14 2.99
CA ASP A 161 -23.91 13.33 3.22
C ASP A 161 -24.29 13.52 4.67
N ARG A 162 -23.38 13.38 5.62
CA ARG A 162 -23.58 13.54 7.08
C ARG A 162 -24.67 12.62 7.69
N ARG A 163 -25.11 11.56 6.99
CA ARG A 163 -26.17 10.63 7.45
C ARG A 163 -25.80 9.90 8.75
N GLY A 164 -24.54 9.52 8.91
CA GLY A 164 -24.07 8.85 10.13
C GLY A 164 -24.27 9.71 11.38
N ARG A 165 -24.17 11.05 11.26
CA ARG A 165 -24.38 11.97 12.39
C ARG A 165 -25.81 11.94 12.92
N THR A 166 -26.81 11.82 12.04
CA THR A 166 -28.22 11.74 12.44
C THR A 166 -28.57 10.41 13.11
N LEU A 167 -27.78 9.36 12.85
CA LEU A 167 -27.93 8.04 13.47
C LEU A 167 -27.13 7.87 14.78
N GLY A 168 -26.38 8.89 15.20
CA GLY A 168 -25.51 8.83 16.39
C GLY A 168 -24.10 8.27 16.13
N PHE A 169 -23.76 7.96 14.87
CA PHE A 169 -22.46 7.44 14.47
C PHE A 169 -21.81 8.36 13.42
N PRO A 170 -21.23 9.49 13.82
CA PRO A 170 -20.60 10.42 12.88
C PRO A 170 -19.48 9.72 12.12
N THR A 171 -19.49 9.82 10.78
CA THR A 171 -18.49 9.22 9.90
C THR A 171 -17.70 10.28 9.14
N ALA A 172 -16.41 10.05 8.96
CA ALA A 172 -15.55 10.81 8.08
C ALA A 172 -15.50 10.12 6.71
N ASN A 173 -15.82 10.85 5.65
CA ASN A 173 -15.72 10.37 4.27
C ASN A 173 -14.30 10.57 3.78
N LEU A 174 -13.66 9.52 3.30
CA LEU A 174 -12.27 9.55 2.84
C LEU A 174 -12.19 9.64 1.33
N HIS A 175 -11.43 10.62 0.86
CA HIS A 175 -10.98 10.69 -0.52
C HIS A 175 -9.59 10.06 -0.62
N LEU A 176 -9.49 8.94 -1.34
CA LEU A 176 -8.24 8.24 -1.59
C LEU A 176 -7.68 8.60 -2.97
N ARG A 177 -6.38 8.42 -3.15
CA ARG A 177 -5.75 8.49 -4.48
C ARG A 177 -6.32 7.38 -5.37
N ALA A 178 -6.68 7.73 -6.59
CA ALA A 178 -7.14 6.76 -7.59
C ALA A 178 -6.08 5.70 -7.88
N GLY A 179 -6.53 4.49 -8.23
CA GLY A 179 -5.64 3.38 -8.56
C GLY A 179 -5.11 2.58 -7.37
N LEU A 180 -5.49 2.94 -6.12
CA LEU A 180 -5.19 2.11 -4.95
C LEU A 180 -6.08 0.85 -4.92
N LEU A 181 -5.50 -0.26 -4.49
CA LEU A 181 -6.24 -1.48 -4.22
C LEU A 181 -7.12 -1.28 -2.97
N LEU A 182 -8.40 -1.47 -3.15
CA LEU A 182 -9.37 -1.54 -2.05
C LEU A 182 -9.78 -2.99 -1.83
N PRO A 183 -9.91 -3.44 -0.59
CA PRO A 183 -10.50 -4.74 -0.30
C PRO A 183 -11.98 -4.75 -0.70
N PRO A 184 -12.69 -5.91 -0.64
CA PRO A 184 -14.11 -6.01 -0.96
C PRO A 184 -14.98 -5.04 -0.17
N ASP A 185 -16.13 -4.70 -0.72
CA ASP A 185 -17.12 -3.90 -0.04
C ASP A 185 -17.59 -4.61 1.24
N GLY A 186 -17.80 -3.84 2.30
CA GLY A 186 -18.14 -4.35 3.62
C GLY A 186 -17.65 -3.48 4.75
N VAL A 187 -17.79 -3.99 5.97
CA VAL A 187 -17.45 -3.33 7.22
C VAL A 187 -16.21 -3.95 7.82
N TYR A 188 -15.29 -3.12 8.31
CA TYR A 188 -13.97 -3.52 8.83
C TYR A 188 -13.70 -2.89 10.19
N ALA A 189 -13.10 -3.67 11.09
CA ALA A 189 -12.45 -3.14 12.28
C ALA A 189 -11.09 -2.54 11.86
N VAL A 190 -10.83 -1.30 12.30
CA VAL A 190 -9.65 -0.55 11.86
C VAL A 190 -8.99 0.21 13.00
N GLY A 191 -7.66 0.32 12.94
CA GLY A 191 -6.94 1.37 13.64
C GLY A 191 -6.90 2.63 12.76
N VAL A 192 -7.05 3.79 13.36
CA VAL A 192 -7.04 5.08 12.64
C VAL A 192 -6.01 6.00 13.25
N GLU A 193 -5.13 6.53 12.44
CA GLU A 193 -4.15 7.53 12.87
C GLU A 193 -4.56 8.92 12.38
N VAL A 194 -4.65 9.85 13.30
CA VAL A 194 -4.99 11.26 13.07
C VAL A 194 -3.96 12.12 13.77
N ASP A 195 -3.23 12.95 13.03
CA ASP A 195 -2.19 13.85 13.56
C ASP A 195 -1.22 13.15 14.54
N GLY A 196 -0.79 11.93 14.19
CA GLY A 196 0.12 11.11 15.00
C GLY A 196 -0.51 10.40 16.21
N ARG A 197 -1.81 10.55 16.44
CA ARG A 197 -2.55 9.86 17.52
C ARG A 197 -3.31 8.67 16.97
N ALA A 198 -3.23 7.55 17.67
CA ALA A 198 -3.94 6.33 17.33
C ALA A 198 -5.36 6.32 17.94
N HIS A 199 -6.33 5.91 17.14
CA HIS A 199 -7.71 5.70 17.51
C HIS A 199 -8.18 4.35 16.97
N GLU A 200 -9.24 3.82 17.54
CA GLU A 200 -9.98 2.69 17.00
C GLU A 200 -11.13 3.16 16.13
N GLY A 201 -11.58 2.33 15.21
CA GLY A 201 -12.69 2.71 14.33
C GLY A 201 -13.35 1.56 13.60
N VAL A 202 -14.46 1.90 12.96
CA VAL A 202 -15.18 1.04 12.02
C VAL A 202 -15.14 1.72 10.66
N LEU A 203 -14.64 1.00 9.66
CA LEU A 203 -14.58 1.46 8.26
C LEU A 203 -15.67 0.76 7.47
N ASN A 204 -16.44 1.52 6.70
CA ASN A 204 -17.34 1.02 5.68
C ASN A 204 -16.77 1.32 4.29
N ILE A 205 -16.61 0.29 3.47
CA ILE A 205 -16.34 0.40 2.04
C ILE A 205 -17.60 -0.07 1.34
N GLY A 206 -18.25 0.78 0.57
CA GLY A 206 -19.50 0.44 -0.07
C GLY A 206 -19.73 1.19 -1.37
N VAL A 207 -20.78 0.83 -2.09
CA VAL A 207 -21.16 1.45 -3.36
C VAL A 207 -22.45 2.24 -3.17
N ARG A 208 -22.42 3.51 -3.51
CA ARG A 208 -23.61 4.35 -3.54
C ARG A 208 -24.09 4.62 -4.98
N PRO A 209 -25.41 4.48 -5.24
CA PRO A 209 -25.98 5.00 -6.46
C PRO A 209 -25.83 6.52 -6.50
N THR A 210 -25.44 7.07 -7.64
CA THR A 210 -25.42 8.51 -7.94
C THR A 210 -26.11 8.75 -9.27
N PHE A 211 -26.48 10.00 -9.56
CA PHE A 211 -27.04 10.36 -10.86
C PHE A 211 -26.10 10.04 -12.05
N ALA A 212 -24.78 9.95 -11.79
CA ALA A 212 -23.75 9.63 -12.79
C ALA A 212 -23.28 8.16 -12.76
N GLY A 213 -23.97 7.26 -12.02
CA GLY A 213 -23.61 5.86 -11.91
C GLY A 213 -23.38 5.39 -10.46
N ARG A 214 -22.47 4.43 -10.28
CA ARG A 214 -22.12 3.89 -8.96
C ARG A 214 -20.79 4.45 -8.50
N ARG A 215 -20.75 5.09 -7.33
CA ARG A 215 -19.50 5.58 -6.71
C ARG A 215 -19.18 4.77 -5.45
N ARG A 216 -17.96 4.26 -5.37
CA ARG A 216 -17.43 3.69 -4.13
C ARG A 216 -17.23 4.79 -3.10
N THR A 217 -17.75 4.57 -1.90
CA THR A 217 -17.58 5.46 -0.73
C THR A 217 -16.77 4.73 0.33
N ILE A 218 -15.97 5.49 1.04
CA ILE A 218 -15.09 4.99 2.11
C ILE A 218 -15.35 5.90 3.29
N GLU A 219 -16.00 5.33 4.32
CA GLU A 219 -16.45 6.07 5.49
C GLU A 219 -15.89 5.43 6.74
N VAL A 220 -15.28 6.22 7.60
CA VAL A 220 -14.75 5.74 8.87
C VAL A 220 -15.44 6.45 10.03
N HIS A 221 -15.92 5.65 10.97
CA HIS A 221 -16.39 6.10 12.28
C HIS A 221 -15.29 5.83 13.30
N LEU A 222 -14.74 6.89 13.91
CA LEU A 222 -13.75 6.76 14.98
C LEU A 222 -14.51 6.54 16.30
N LEU A 223 -14.10 5.52 17.05
CA LEU A 223 -14.67 5.20 18.35
C LEU A 223 -14.16 6.20 19.40
N ASP A 224 -15.06 6.63 20.28
CA ASP A 224 -14.74 7.52 21.40
C ASP A 224 -14.01 8.81 21.00
N PHE A 225 -14.26 9.28 19.77
CA PHE A 225 -13.66 10.49 19.23
C PHE A 225 -14.67 11.62 19.13
N SER A 226 -14.29 12.77 19.65
CA SER A 226 -15.00 14.04 19.45
C SER A 226 -14.04 15.06 18.84
N GLY A 227 -14.38 15.64 17.71
CA GLY A 227 -13.56 16.65 17.05
C GLY A 227 -13.85 16.83 15.57
N ASP A 228 -13.28 17.86 14.99
CA ASP A 228 -13.38 18.10 13.55
C ASP A 228 -12.26 17.39 12.80
N LEU A 229 -12.66 16.55 11.83
CA LEU A 229 -11.76 15.81 10.96
C LEU A 229 -11.70 16.37 9.54
N TYR A 230 -12.49 17.37 9.18
CA TYR A 230 -12.51 17.88 7.82
C TYR A 230 -11.13 18.38 7.37
N ARG A 231 -10.79 18.02 6.13
CA ARG A 231 -9.52 18.34 5.48
C ARG A 231 -8.28 17.68 6.10
N ARG A 232 -8.41 16.94 7.20
CA ARG A 232 -7.30 16.17 7.79
C ARG A 232 -6.97 14.94 6.97
N TRP A 233 -5.75 14.46 7.11
CA TRP A 233 -5.31 13.19 6.57
C TRP A 233 -5.47 12.11 7.62
N LEU A 234 -6.12 11.01 7.25
CA LEU A 234 -6.21 9.83 8.08
C LEU A 234 -5.41 8.68 7.45
N VAL A 235 -4.76 7.89 8.31
CA VAL A 235 -4.18 6.59 7.94
C VAL A 235 -5.04 5.52 8.59
N VAL A 236 -5.78 4.78 7.77
CA VAL A 236 -6.72 3.73 8.22
C VAL A 236 -6.08 2.37 8.03
N LYS A 237 -5.75 1.70 9.13
CA LYS A 237 -5.09 0.39 9.20
C LYS A 237 -6.16 -0.69 9.33
N LEU A 238 -6.32 -1.53 8.31
CA LEU A 238 -7.34 -2.59 8.28
C LEU A 238 -6.87 -3.78 9.12
N ILE A 239 -7.67 -4.14 10.12
CA ILE A 239 -7.34 -5.21 11.08
C ILE A 239 -8.13 -6.48 10.73
N ALA A 240 -9.46 -6.38 10.59
CA ALA A 240 -10.32 -7.51 10.24
C ALA A 240 -11.55 -7.06 9.47
N ARG A 241 -12.05 -7.93 8.59
CA ARG A 241 -13.36 -7.78 7.94
C ARG A 241 -14.44 -8.30 8.90
N LEU A 242 -15.41 -7.47 9.24
CA LEU A 242 -16.50 -7.83 10.16
C LEU A 242 -17.66 -8.50 9.42
N ARG A 243 -18.04 -7.95 8.24
CA ARG A 243 -19.11 -8.48 7.38
C ARG A 243 -19.05 -7.88 5.97
N GLY A 244 -19.86 -8.41 5.08
CA GLY A 244 -20.14 -7.81 3.77
C GLY A 244 -21.08 -6.62 3.84
N GLU A 245 -21.41 -6.02 2.68
CA GLU A 245 -22.50 -5.07 2.56
C GLU A 245 -23.86 -5.76 2.77
N GLU A 246 -24.77 -5.05 3.42
CA GLU A 246 -26.14 -5.48 3.65
C GLU A 246 -27.08 -4.32 3.31
N ALA A 247 -28.27 -4.67 2.78
CA ALA A 247 -29.35 -3.73 2.60
C ALA A 247 -30.23 -3.69 3.86
N PHE A 248 -30.63 -2.50 4.28
CA PHE A 248 -31.44 -2.31 5.47
C PHE A 248 -32.82 -1.78 5.11
N SER A 249 -33.85 -2.25 5.80
CA SER A 249 -35.25 -1.85 5.60
C SER A 249 -35.58 -0.41 6.04
N GLY A 250 -34.66 0.23 6.75
CA GLY A 250 -34.82 1.61 7.18
C GLY A 250 -33.72 2.10 8.12
N PRO A 251 -33.80 3.37 8.56
CA PRO A 251 -32.78 4.00 9.40
C PRO A 251 -32.55 3.29 10.74
N GLU A 252 -33.60 2.76 11.37
CA GLU A 252 -33.48 2.07 12.64
C GLU A 252 -32.74 0.72 12.51
N ALA A 253 -33.06 -0.08 11.48
CA ALA A 253 -32.35 -1.31 11.20
C ALA A 253 -30.85 -1.05 10.93
N LEU A 254 -30.53 0.03 10.19
CA LEU A 254 -29.17 0.47 9.95
C LEU A 254 -28.48 0.88 11.27
N ARG A 255 -29.17 1.64 12.15
CA ARG A 255 -28.63 2.06 13.44
C ARG A 255 -28.24 0.88 14.32
N VAL A 256 -29.12 -0.13 14.41
CA VAL A 256 -28.87 -1.36 15.15
C VAL A 256 -27.69 -2.14 14.57
N ALA A 257 -27.59 -2.24 13.25
CA ALA A 257 -26.46 -2.91 12.60
C ALA A 257 -25.13 -2.20 12.87
N ILE A 258 -25.08 -0.87 12.77
CA ILE A 258 -23.89 -0.09 13.10
C ILE A 258 -23.47 -0.31 14.55
N ALA A 259 -24.40 -0.29 15.51
CA ALA A 259 -24.11 -0.55 16.91
C ALA A 259 -23.45 -1.93 17.13
N ARG A 260 -23.98 -2.97 16.47
CA ARG A 260 -23.39 -4.33 16.48
C ARG A 260 -21.97 -4.35 15.86
N ASP A 261 -21.77 -3.62 14.77
CA ASP A 261 -20.47 -3.53 14.13
C ASP A 261 -19.45 -2.86 15.05
N VAL A 262 -19.82 -1.80 15.76
CA VAL A 262 -19.00 -1.13 16.77
C VAL A 262 -18.61 -2.08 17.90
N GLU A 263 -19.57 -2.83 18.44
CA GLU A 263 -19.28 -3.82 19.50
C GLU A 263 -18.33 -4.93 19.01
N ARG A 264 -18.54 -5.43 17.79
CA ARG A 264 -17.64 -6.42 17.17
C ARG A 264 -16.25 -5.86 16.94
N ALA A 265 -16.15 -4.61 16.46
CA ALA A 265 -14.88 -3.93 16.27
C ALA A 265 -14.12 -3.80 17.60
N ARG A 266 -14.77 -3.35 18.68
CA ARG A 266 -14.14 -3.26 20.01
C ARG A 266 -13.58 -4.60 20.48
N ARG A 267 -14.33 -5.69 20.30
CA ARG A 267 -13.84 -7.04 20.65
C ARG A 267 -12.62 -7.45 19.85
N VAL A 268 -12.60 -7.16 18.55
CA VAL A 268 -11.48 -7.49 17.67
C VAL A 268 -10.24 -6.64 17.96
N LEU A 269 -10.44 -5.37 18.27
CA LEU A 269 -9.35 -4.40 18.50
C LEU A 269 -8.80 -4.53 19.94
N GLY A 270 -9.67 -4.74 20.94
CA GLY A 270 -9.27 -4.91 22.35
C GLY A 270 -8.64 -6.29 22.68
N GLY A 271 -8.86 -7.33 21.87
CA GLY A 271 -8.29 -8.66 22.08
C GLY A 271 -6.86 -8.85 21.52
N GLY A 272 -6.21 -7.78 21.07
CA GLY A 272 -4.88 -7.80 20.44
C GLY A 272 -3.77 -7.17 21.29
N SER A 273 -3.95 -7.14 22.63
CA SER A 273 -2.92 -6.67 23.57
C SER A 273 -2.05 -7.81 24.04
#